data_1c50083a0d5016a23c4f9fedbd1f609f
#
_entry.id   1c50083a0d5016a23c4f9fedbd1f609f
#
_cell.length_a   1.000
_cell.length_b   1.000
_cell.length_c   1.000
_cell.angle_alpha   90.00
_cell.angle_beta   90.00
_cell.angle_gamma   90.00
#
_symmetry.space_group_name_H-M   'P 1'
#
loop_
_entity.id
_entity.type
_entity.pdbx_description
1 polymer ?
#
loop_
_entity_poly.entity_id
_entity_poly.type
_entity_poly.pdbx_seq_one_letter_code
_entity_poly.pdbx_strand_id
1 'polypeptide(L)'
;IVAHEFLGDSVLGFVTADYLYNPFPELPEGQLTKLRAAVVCEHALYEIAQELGIDQEICLGHGEEQGGGRQRPSILADAVEALLGAIYLDGGIEPARAFVLSFIPRKAEEARKGGAFTDYKTQLQEIVQKNRQETLEYRLAGESGPDHAKVFTMELLLNSNVFAQGTGRSKKEAEQMAAKQALEL
;
A
#
# COMPACT_ATOMS: atom_id res chain seq x y z
N ILE A 1 -21.23 -6.78 -14.90
CA ILE A 1 -20.06 -6.67 -13.99
C ILE A 1 -19.17 -5.52 -14.43
N VAL A 2 -18.60 -5.51 -15.64
CA VAL A 2 -17.58 -4.55 -16.10
C VAL A 2 -17.97 -3.06 -15.90
N ALA A 3 -19.20 -2.65 -16.21
CA ALA A 3 -19.61 -1.25 -16.05
C ALA A 3 -19.77 -0.84 -14.56
N HIS A 4 -20.19 -1.77 -13.71
CA HIS A 4 -20.35 -1.53 -12.27
C HIS A 4 -18.98 -1.52 -11.58
N GLU A 5 -18.05 -2.40 -11.98
CA GLU A 5 -16.66 -2.42 -11.54
C GLU A 5 -15.98 -1.07 -11.82
N PHE A 6 -16.05 -0.57 -13.05
CA PHE A 6 -15.47 0.74 -13.41
C PHE A 6 -15.96 1.88 -12.52
N LEU A 7 -17.28 1.91 -12.23
CA LEU A 7 -17.86 2.92 -11.35
C LEU A 7 -17.46 2.68 -9.88
N GLY A 8 -17.45 1.41 -9.46
CA GLY A 8 -17.09 1.01 -8.11
C GLY A 8 -15.64 1.34 -7.76
N ASP A 9 -14.69 1.09 -8.66
CA ASP A 9 -13.28 1.51 -8.50
C ASP A 9 -13.16 3.01 -8.23
N SER A 10 -13.86 3.82 -9.03
CA SER A 10 -13.85 5.29 -8.85
C SER A 10 -14.43 5.71 -7.49
N VAL A 11 -15.53 5.10 -7.05
CA VAL A 11 -16.15 5.36 -5.74
C VAL A 11 -15.23 4.89 -4.61
N LEU A 12 -14.64 3.70 -4.73
CA LEU A 12 -13.68 3.14 -3.77
C LEU A 12 -12.48 4.07 -3.61
N GLY A 13 -11.88 4.47 -4.73
CA GLY A 13 -10.73 5.37 -4.74
C GLY A 13 -11.03 6.72 -4.08
N PHE A 14 -12.18 7.32 -4.38
CA PHE A 14 -12.62 8.59 -3.79
C PHE A 14 -12.87 8.47 -2.28
N VAL A 15 -13.69 7.51 -1.86
CA VAL A 15 -14.03 7.35 -0.43
C VAL A 15 -12.79 7.00 0.40
N THR A 16 -11.91 6.16 -0.15
CA THR A 16 -10.65 5.82 0.52
C THR A 16 -9.74 7.05 0.66
N ALA A 17 -9.61 7.87 -0.39
CA ALA A 17 -8.81 9.09 -0.32
C ALA A 17 -9.37 10.09 0.69
N ASP A 18 -10.69 10.30 0.68
CA ASP A 18 -11.38 11.17 1.65
C ASP A 18 -11.18 10.69 3.09
N TYR A 19 -11.28 9.38 3.33
CA TYR A 19 -11.02 8.80 4.64
C TYR A 19 -9.55 9.01 5.07
N LEU A 20 -8.58 8.69 4.21
CA LEU A 20 -7.16 8.75 4.57
C LEU A 20 -6.66 10.19 4.83
N TYR A 21 -7.26 11.17 4.21
CA TYR A 21 -6.88 12.57 4.33
C TYR A 21 -7.00 13.12 5.76
N ASN A 22 -8.03 12.71 6.50
CA ASN A 22 -8.34 13.23 7.83
C ASN A 22 -7.54 12.59 8.98
N PRO A 23 -7.45 11.25 9.10
CA PRO A 23 -6.78 10.62 10.24
C PRO A 23 -5.26 10.64 10.16
N PHE A 24 -4.68 11.01 9.01
CA PHE A 24 -3.24 10.99 8.79
C PHE A 24 -2.71 12.33 8.25
N PRO A 25 -2.98 13.46 8.93
CA PRO A 25 -2.58 14.78 8.45
C PRO A 25 -1.06 14.99 8.41
N GLU A 26 -0.30 14.15 9.13
CA GLU A 26 1.16 14.17 9.16
C GLU A 26 1.80 13.47 7.95
N LEU A 27 1.03 12.67 7.18
CA LEU A 27 1.57 11.95 6.04
C LEU A 27 1.68 12.85 4.81
N PRO A 28 2.85 12.90 4.15
CA PRO A 28 3.00 13.54 2.85
C PRO A 28 2.09 12.91 1.79
N GLU A 29 1.72 13.68 0.76
CA GLU A 29 0.86 13.22 -0.35
C GLU A 29 1.32 11.91 -0.96
N GLY A 30 2.63 11.76 -1.20
CA GLY A 30 3.20 10.53 -1.76
C GLY A 30 3.01 9.30 -0.87
N GLN A 31 2.98 9.45 0.45
CA GLN A 31 2.68 8.36 1.38
C GLN A 31 1.18 8.04 1.42
N LEU A 32 0.31 9.06 1.40
CA LEU A 32 -1.14 8.86 1.29
C LEU A 32 -1.51 8.13 0.00
N THR A 33 -0.86 8.48 -1.12
CA THR A 33 -1.05 7.80 -2.41
C THR A 33 -0.60 6.34 -2.36
N LYS A 34 0.55 6.03 -1.76
CA LYS A 34 1.01 4.65 -1.56
C LYS A 34 0.08 3.87 -0.64
N LEU A 35 -0.37 4.48 0.46
CA LEU A 35 -1.29 3.85 1.40
C LEU A 35 -2.62 3.54 0.74
N ARG A 36 -3.20 4.50 -0.01
CA ARG A 36 -4.40 4.26 -0.81
C ARG A 36 -4.21 3.07 -1.75
N ALA A 37 -3.15 3.07 -2.56
CA ALA A 37 -2.89 1.99 -3.51
C ALA A 37 -2.78 0.61 -2.83
N ALA A 38 -2.22 0.54 -1.63
CA ALA A 38 -2.09 -0.73 -0.92
C ALA A 38 -3.41 -1.28 -0.36
N VAL A 39 -4.33 -0.40 0.05
CA VAL A 39 -5.60 -0.83 0.66
C VAL A 39 -6.71 -1.07 -0.37
N VAL A 40 -6.53 -0.61 -1.62
CA VAL A 40 -7.46 -0.85 -2.73
C VAL A 40 -6.87 -1.73 -3.83
N CYS A 41 -5.72 -2.39 -3.60
CA CYS A 41 -5.14 -3.31 -4.58
C CYS A 41 -5.93 -4.61 -4.68
N GLU A 42 -5.75 -5.34 -5.79
CA GLU A 42 -6.37 -6.63 -6.05
C GLU A 42 -6.30 -7.58 -4.84
N HIS A 43 -5.11 -7.70 -4.22
CA HIS A 43 -4.93 -8.58 -3.07
C HIS A 43 -5.78 -8.18 -1.87
N ALA A 44 -5.83 -6.89 -1.53
CA ALA A 44 -6.65 -6.40 -0.42
C ALA A 44 -8.15 -6.61 -0.68
N LEU A 45 -8.61 -6.35 -1.91
CA LEU A 45 -10.00 -6.56 -2.30
C LEU A 45 -10.35 -8.05 -2.36
N TYR A 46 -9.44 -8.92 -2.76
CA TYR A 46 -9.61 -10.37 -2.70
C TYR A 46 -9.84 -10.86 -1.27
N GLU A 47 -9.06 -10.40 -0.30
CA GLU A 47 -9.26 -10.74 1.11
C GLU A 47 -10.63 -10.26 1.61
N ILE A 48 -11.04 -9.04 1.22
CA ILE A 48 -12.36 -8.50 1.55
C ILE A 48 -13.48 -9.35 0.92
N ALA A 49 -13.31 -9.78 -0.34
CA ALA A 49 -14.27 -10.65 -1.02
C ALA A 49 -14.47 -11.97 -0.26
N GLN A 50 -13.38 -12.56 0.24
CA GLN A 50 -13.44 -13.78 1.04
C GLN A 50 -14.12 -13.54 2.39
N GLU A 51 -13.81 -12.45 3.09
CA GLU A 51 -14.47 -12.07 4.35
C GLU A 51 -15.97 -11.86 4.19
N LEU A 52 -16.39 -11.33 3.05
CA LEU A 52 -17.80 -11.10 2.69
C LEU A 52 -18.50 -12.35 2.14
N GLY A 53 -17.78 -13.45 1.86
CA GLY A 53 -18.32 -14.67 1.27
C GLY A 53 -18.74 -14.51 -0.21
N ILE A 54 -18.19 -13.52 -0.92
CA ILE A 54 -18.52 -13.25 -2.34
C ILE A 54 -18.17 -14.45 -3.23
N ASP A 55 -17.10 -15.18 -2.90
CA ASP A 55 -16.69 -16.39 -3.58
C ASP A 55 -17.77 -17.48 -3.60
N GLN A 56 -18.66 -17.51 -2.62
CA GLN A 56 -19.77 -18.48 -2.52
C GLN A 56 -21.00 -18.01 -3.31
N GLU A 57 -21.21 -16.72 -3.42
CA GLU A 57 -22.43 -16.12 -4.01
C GLU A 57 -22.26 -15.70 -5.48
N ILE A 58 -21.00 -15.54 -5.96
CA ILE A 58 -20.74 -15.10 -7.33
C ILE A 58 -21.24 -16.10 -8.36
N CYS A 59 -22.00 -15.63 -9.34
CA CYS A 59 -22.44 -16.41 -10.50
C CYS A 59 -21.44 -16.29 -11.64
N LEU A 60 -20.77 -17.39 -11.96
CA LEU A 60 -19.79 -17.48 -13.04
C LEU A 60 -20.35 -18.19 -14.28
N GLY A 61 -19.82 -17.85 -15.44
CA GLY A 61 -20.06 -18.62 -16.64
C GLY A 61 -19.38 -20.00 -16.54
N HIS A 62 -19.91 -20.99 -17.28
CA HIS A 62 -19.45 -22.38 -17.20
C HIS A 62 -17.92 -22.56 -17.39
N GLY A 63 -17.34 -21.82 -18.32
CA GLY A 63 -15.88 -21.88 -18.55
C GLY A 63 -15.06 -21.33 -17.38
N GLU A 64 -15.49 -20.22 -16.80
CA GLU A 64 -14.81 -19.65 -15.63
C GLU A 64 -14.96 -20.52 -14.37
N GLU A 65 -16.15 -21.11 -14.17
CA GLU A 65 -16.40 -22.04 -13.07
C GLU A 65 -15.46 -23.25 -13.17
N GLN A 66 -15.32 -23.86 -14.36
CA GLN A 66 -14.42 -24.99 -14.58
C GLN A 66 -12.94 -24.59 -14.50
N GLY A 67 -12.60 -23.35 -14.83
CA GLY A 67 -11.25 -22.80 -14.75
C GLY A 67 -10.81 -22.33 -13.36
N GLY A 68 -11.60 -22.60 -12.32
CA GLY A 68 -11.31 -22.17 -10.95
C GLY A 68 -11.51 -20.66 -10.72
N GLY A 69 -12.34 -20.01 -11.54
CA GLY A 69 -12.62 -18.58 -11.48
C GLY A 69 -13.17 -18.13 -10.14
N ARG A 70 -13.88 -19.00 -9.41
CA ARG A 70 -14.43 -18.74 -8.07
C ARG A 70 -13.36 -18.43 -7.01
N GLN A 71 -12.13 -18.87 -7.22
CA GLN A 71 -10.98 -18.60 -6.32
C GLN A 71 -9.95 -17.66 -6.98
N ARG A 72 -10.27 -17.07 -8.14
CA ARG A 72 -9.35 -16.18 -8.84
C ARG A 72 -9.36 -14.79 -8.22
N PRO A 73 -8.20 -14.28 -7.74
CA PRO A 73 -8.14 -13.00 -7.04
C PRO A 73 -8.72 -11.83 -7.83
N SER A 74 -8.41 -11.72 -9.13
CA SER A 74 -8.91 -10.63 -9.97
C SER A 74 -10.44 -10.64 -10.07
N ILE A 75 -11.07 -11.81 -10.28
CA ILE A 75 -12.53 -11.91 -10.40
C ILE A 75 -13.22 -11.51 -9.09
N LEU A 76 -12.65 -11.89 -7.96
CA LEU A 76 -13.21 -11.56 -6.65
C LEU A 76 -13.00 -10.09 -6.30
N ALA A 77 -11.86 -9.51 -6.64
CA ALA A 77 -11.61 -8.07 -6.49
C ALA A 77 -12.60 -7.25 -7.32
N ASP A 78 -12.75 -7.57 -8.62
CA ASP A 78 -13.71 -6.94 -9.55
C ASP A 78 -15.16 -7.06 -9.03
N ALA A 79 -15.49 -8.18 -8.37
CA ALA A 79 -16.82 -8.39 -7.80
C ALA A 79 -17.10 -7.46 -6.60
N VAL A 80 -16.09 -7.17 -5.75
CA VAL A 80 -16.21 -6.17 -4.66
C VAL A 80 -16.45 -4.79 -5.23
N GLU A 81 -15.70 -4.40 -6.25
CA GLU A 81 -15.89 -3.11 -6.91
C GLU A 81 -17.27 -3.02 -7.59
N ALA A 82 -17.68 -4.07 -8.31
CA ALA A 82 -19.00 -4.11 -8.94
C ALA A 82 -20.13 -4.03 -7.91
N LEU A 83 -20.00 -4.68 -6.76
CA LEU A 83 -20.95 -4.59 -5.65
C LEU A 83 -21.02 -3.16 -5.12
N LEU A 84 -19.88 -2.51 -4.91
CA LEU A 84 -19.83 -1.11 -4.49
C LEU A 84 -20.48 -0.18 -5.51
N GLY A 85 -20.23 -0.40 -6.80
CA GLY A 85 -20.89 0.34 -7.89
C GLY A 85 -22.41 0.18 -7.86
N ALA A 86 -22.91 -1.02 -7.59
CA ALA A 86 -24.34 -1.29 -7.43
C ALA A 86 -24.93 -0.59 -6.20
N ILE A 87 -24.25 -0.64 -5.04
CA ILE A 87 -24.66 0.07 -3.82
C ILE A 87 -24.75 1.59 -4.07
N TYR A 88 -23.77 2.14 -4.79
CA TYR A 88 -23.76 3.55 -5.13
C TYR A 88 -24.93 3.94 -6.06
N LEU A 89 -25.21 3.12 -7.05
CA LEU A 89 -26.33 3.37 -7.98
C LEU A 89 -27.69 3.28 -7.32
N ASP A 90 -27.85 2.39 -6.34
CA ASP A 90 -29.09 2.19 -5.62
C ASP A 90 -29.35 3.27 -4.56
N GLY A 91 -28.33 3.60 -3.75
CA GLY A 91 -28.48 4.44 -2.56
C GLY A 91 -27.62 5.71 -2.52
N GLY A 92 -26.79 5.94 -3.53
CA GLY A 92 -25.87 7.09 -3.58
C GLY A 92 -24.61 6.90 -2.71
N ILE A 93 -23.96 8.03 -2.42
CA ILE A 93 -22.63 8.01 -1.79
C ILE A 93 -22.64 7.54 -0.32
N GLU A 94 -23.68 7.82 0.44
CA GLU A 94 -23.68 7.52 1.87
C GLU A 94 -23.67 6.01 2.19
N PRO A 95 -24.54 5.16 1.61
CA PRO A 95 -24.41 3.71 1.80
C PRO A 95 -23.14 3.14 1.17
N ALA A 96 -22.66 3.68 0.05
CA ALA A 96 -21.38 3.29 -0.53
C ALA A 96 -20.20 3.61 0.41
N ARG A 97 -20.19 4.81 1.01
CA ARG A 97 -19.23 5.21 2.04
C ARG A 97 -19.27 4.28 3.24
N ALA A 98 -20.46 3.98 3.77
CA ALA A 98 -20.61 3.07 4.90
C ALA A 98 -20.04 1.68 4.60
N PHE A 99 -20.26 1.16 3.39
CA PHE A 99 -19.71 -0.10 2.94
C PHE A 99 -18.17 -0.07 2.91
N VAL A 100 -17.57 0.91 2.26
CA VAL A 100 -16.10 1.07 2.17
C VAL A 100 -15.48 1.23 3.55
N LEU A 101 -16.07 2.05 4.44
CA LEU A 101 -15.56 2.28 5.78
C LEU A 101 -15.71 1.08 6.72
N SER A 102 -16.46 0.05 6.34
CA SER A 102 -16.52 -1.19 7.12
C SER A 102 -15.20 -1.99 7.10
N PHE A 103 -14.33 -1.78 6.11
CA PHE A 103 -13.06 -2.51 5.97
C PHE A 103 -11.82 -1.63 5.77
N ILE A 104 -11.90 -0.47 5.12
CA ILE A 104 -10.74 0.38 4.83
C ILE A 104 -9.98 0.84 6.08
N PRO A 105 -10.60 1.25 7.20
CA PRO A 105 -9.87 1.65 8.39
C PRO A 105 -8.94 0.57 8.93
N ARG A 106 -9.41 -0.68 8.98
CA ARG A 106 -8.61 -1.82 9.42
C ARG A 106 -7.46 -2.11 8.44
N LYS A 107 -7.75 -2.13 7.13
CA LYS A 107 -6.72 -2.35 6.10
C LYS A 107 -5.65 -1.26 6.10
N ALA A 108 -6.00 -0.01 6.33
CA ALA A 108 -5.06 1.09 6.45
C ALA A 108 -4.12 0.93 7.65
N GLU A 109 -4.66 0.52 8.81
CA GLU A 109 -3.85 0.23 9.99
C GLU A 109 -2.93 -0.98 9.80
N GLU A 110 -3.41 -2.06 9.17
CA GLU A 110 -2.60 -3.23 8.83
C GLU A 110 -1.45 -2.86 7.90
N ALA A 111 -1.74 -2.11 6.84
CA ALA A 111 -0.74 -1.64 5.89
C ALA A 111 0.33 -0.77 6.56
N ARG A 112 -0.05 0.14 7.46
CA ARG A 112 0.89 0.98 8.23
C ARG A 112 1.78 0.16 9.15
N LYS A 113 1.22 -0.80 9.89
CA LYS A 113 1.98 -1.68 10.80
C LYS A 113 2.95 -2.61 10.06
N GLY A 114 2.63 -2.98 8.83
CA GLY A 114 3.50 -3.79 7.97
C GLY A 114 4.81 -3.12 7.53
N GLY A 115 5.04 -1.86 7.92
CA GLY A 115 6.30 -1.14 7.66
C GLY A 115 6.53 -0.73 6.20
N ALA A 116 5.60 -1.07 5.30
CA ALA A 116 5.74 -0.79 3.86
C ALA A 116 5.61 0.71 3.50
N PHE A 117 5.16 1.53 4.45
CA PHE A 117 4.77 2.93 4.20
C PHE A 117 5.66 3.99 4.81
N THR A 118 6.59 3.61 5.68
CA THR A 118 7.52 4.59 6.24
C THR A 118 8.65 4.80 5.23
N ASP A 119 8.52 5.82 4.40
CA ASP A 119 9.56 6.22 3.46
C ASP A 119 10.54 7.17 4.15
N TYR A 120 11.34 6.59 5.04
CA TYR A 120 12.38 7.33 5.76
C TYR A 120 13.36 8.03 4.82
N LYS A 121 13.63 7.43 3.64
CA LYS A 121 14.49 8.04 2.62
C LYS A 121 13.91 9.36 2.12
N THR A 122 12.64 9.38 1.76
CA THR A 122 11.98 10.61 1.28
C THR A 122 11.91 11.65 2.39
N GLN A 123 11.56 11.27 3.62
CA GLN A 123 11.52 12.19 4.76
C GLN A 123 12.89 12.82 5.02
N LEU A 124 13.94 12.02 5.06
CA LEU A 124 15.29 12.51 5.26
C LEU A 124 15.74 13.42 4.10
N GLN A 125 15.41 13.04 2.87
CA GLN A 125 15.74 13.83 1.69
C GLN A 125 15.04 15.20 1.71
N GLU A 126 13.78 15.27 2.12
CA GLU A 126 13.05 16.53 2.28
C GLU A 126 13.67 17.44 3.35
N ILE A 127 14.17 16.85 4.45
CA ILE A 127 14.85 17.60 5.51
C ILE A 127 16.17 18.17 4.98
N VAL A 128 16.98 17.34 4.35
CA VAL A 128 18.32 17.73 3.85
C VAL A 128 18.20 18.71 2.68
N GLN A 129 17.23 18.57 1.78
CA GLN A 129 17.01 19.51 0.68
C GLN A 129 16.65 20.94 1.11
N LYS A 130 16.18 21.13 2.36
CA LYS A 130 16.00 22.48 2.92
C LYS A 130 17.33 23.21 3.07
N ASN A 131 18.42 22.46 3.24
CA ASN A 131 19.80 22.98 3.27
C ASN A 131 20.48 22.69 1.92
N ARG A 132 20.46 23.64 1.01
CA ARG A 132 20.96 23.51 -0.38
C ARG A 132 22.44 23.10 -0.51
N GLN A 133 23.20 22.99 0.58
CA GLN A 133 24.61 22.64 0.61
C GLN A 133 24.87 21.20 1.04
N GLU A 134 23.84 20.44 1.43
CA GLU A 134 23.98 19.08 1.93
C GLU A 134 23.64 18.06 0.83
N THR A 135 24.46 17.02 0.72
CA THR A 135 24.27 15.92 -0.22
C THR A 135 24.12 14.60 0.53
N LEU A 136 23.08 13.84 0.15
CA LEU A 136 22.85 12.48 0.64
C LEU A 136 23.29 11.45 -0.41
N GLU A 137 24.04 10.46 0.03
CA GLU A 137 24.45 9.32 -0.78
C GLU A 137 24.26 8.03 0.00
N TYR A 138 23.82 6.97 -0.69
CA TYR A 138 23.71 5.63 -0.12
C TYR A 138 24.75 4.73 -0.78
N ARG A 139 25.55 4.07 0.03
CA ARG A 139 26.64 3.19 -0.40
C ARG A 139 26.47 1.80 0.17
N LEU A 140 26.67 0.78 -0.65
CA LEU A 140 26.71 -0.60 -0.16
C LEU A 140 28.02 -0.81 0.63
N ALA A 141 27.87 -1.07 1.93
CA ALA A 141 28.99 -1.36 2.82
C ALA A 141 29.33 -2.85 2.86
N GLY A 142 28.35 -3.73 2.67
CA GLY A 142 28.59 -5.17 2.67
C GLY A 142 27.35 -6.00 2.39
N GLU A 143 27.61 -7.28 2.12
CA GLU A 143 26.59 -8.34 1.98
C GLU A 143 27.01 -9.52 2.84
N SER A 144 26.07 -10.15 3.53
CA SER A 144 26.31 -11.32 4.36
C SER A 144 25.17 -12.32 4.26
N GLY A 145 25.41 -13.57 4.65
CA GLY A 145 24.43 -14.65 4.60
C GLY A 145 24.40 -15.43 3.28
N PRO A 146 23.74 -16.61 3.28
CA PRO A 146 23.57 -17.44 2.09
C PRO A 146 22.62 -16.79 1.07
N ASP A 147 22.67 -17.21 -0.19
CA ASP A 147 21.91 -16.60 -1.30
C ASP A 147 20.39 -16.51 -1.06
N HIS A 148 19.82 -17.46 -0.33
CA HIS A 148 18.37 -17.47 0.02
C HIS A 148 18.02 -16.64 1.26
N ALA A 149 19.04 -16.10 1.97
CA ALA A 149 18.86 -15.27 3.17
C ALA A 149 19.95 -14.18 3.25
N LYS A 150 20.25 -13.53 2.11
CA LYS A 150 21.18 -12.41 2.05
C LYS A 150 20.71 -11.24 2.90
N VAL A 151 21.64 -10.65 3.62
CA VAL A 151 21.47 -9.41 4.36
C VAL A 151 22.42 -8.37 3.75
N PHE A 152 21.87 -7.24 3.38
CA PHE A 152 22.59 -6.10 2.83
C PHE A 152 22.83 -5.07 3.93
N THR A 153 24.01 -4.48 3.96
CA THR A 153 24.33 -3.35 4.82
C THR A 153 24.57 -2.12 3.94
N MET A 154 23.77 -1.08 4.15
CA MET A 154 23.91 0.20 3.47
C MET A 154 24.40 1.27 4.42
N GLU A 155 25.33 2.08 3.98
CA GLU A 155 25.77 3.30 4.64
C GLU A 155 25.06 4.49 4.01
N LEU A 156 24.59 5.40 4.86
CA LEU A 156 24.13 6.71 4.50
C LEU A 156 25.23 7.73 4.74
N LEU A 157 25.62 8.44 3.71
CA LEU A 157 26.62 9.50 3.79
C LEU A 157 25.94 10.86 3.68
N LEU A 158 26.32 11.76 4.59
CA LEU A 158 26.00 13.18 4.53
C LEU A 158 27.29 13.95 4.24
N ASN A 159 27.36 14.67 3.12
CA ASN A 159 28.56 15.37 2.67
C ASN A 159 29.81 14.49 2.66
N SER A 160 29.69 13.28 2.12
CA SER A 160 30.73 12.25 2.01
C SER A 160 31.19 11.62 3.35
N ASN A 161 30.61 12.00 4.49
CA ASN A 161 30.87 11.37 5.78
C ASN A 161 29.78 10.34 6.11
N VAL A 162 30.16 9.17 6.61
CA VAL A 162 29.20 8.17 7.07
C VAL A 162 28.45 8.73 8.26
N PHE A 163 27.13 8.85 8.12
CA PHE A 163 26.24 9.43 9.11
C PHE A 163 25.38 8.38 9.81
N ALA A 164 24.92 7.36 9.05
CA ALA A 164 24.13 6.27 9.59
C ALA A 164 24.36 4.98 8.79
N GLN A 165 23.94 3.85 9.34
CA GLN A 165 23.95 2.55 8.67
C GLN A 165 22.62 1.84 8.83
N GLY A 166 22.26 0.98 7.87
CA GLY A 166 21.05 0.17 7.95
C GLY A 166 21.27 -1.19 7.32
N THR A 167 20.58 -2.19 7.85
CA THR A 167 20.59 -3.56 7.34
C THR A 167 19.21 -3.98 6.89
N GLY A 168 19.12 -4.85 5.87
CA GLY A 168 17.85 -5.36 5.38
C GLY A 168 18.05 -6.55 4.45
N ARG A 169 16.94 -7.24 4.13
CA ARG A 169 16.92 -8.37 3.20
C ARG A 169 17.01 -7.95 1.73
N SER A 170 16.91 -6.66 1.48
CA SER A 170 17.16 -6.04 0.17
C SER A 170 17.94 -4.74 0.36
N LYS A 171 18.62 -4.27 -0.70
CA LYS A 171 19.29 -2.96 -0.68
C LYS A 171 18.32 -1.84 -0.32
N LYS A 172 17.10 -1.87 -0.89
CA LYS A 172 16.05 -0.88 -0.63
C LYS A 172 15.62 -0.87 0.85
N GLU A 173 15.47 -2.03 1.46
CA GLU A 173 15.14 -2.14 2.89
C GLU A 173 16.29 -1.61 3.77
N ALA A 174 17.52 -1.99 3.45
CA ALA A 174 18.71 -1.51 4.18
C ALA A 174 18.88 0.01 4.06
N GLU A 175 18.60 0.61 2.90
CA GLU A 175 18.59 2.06 2.71
C GLU A 175 17.51 2.75 3.56
N GLN A 176 16.29 2.19 3.65
CA GLN A 176 15.23 2.71 4.51
C GLN A 176 15.63 2.65 5.99
N MET A 177 16.30 1.57 6.42
CA MET A 177 16.77 1.43 7.80
C MET A 177 17.90 2.41 8.12
N ALA A 178 18.81 2.67 7.17
CA ALA A 178 19.85 3.70 7.33
C ALA A 178 19.24 5.10 7.45
N ALA A 179 18.24 5.42 6.62
CA ALA A 179 17.51 6.68 6.71
C ALA A 179 16.74 6.83 8.03
N LYS A 180 16.12 5.74 8.51
CA LYS A 180 15.46 5.73 9.82
C LYS A 180 16.44 6.09 10.94
N GLN A 181 17.57 5.41 11.00
CA GLN A 181 18.60 5.68 12.00
C GLN A 181 19.08 7.13 11.95
N ALA A 182 19.23 7.69 10.73
CA ALA A 182 19.63 9.08 10.55
C ALA A 182 18.60 10.09 11.08
N LEU A 183 17.31 9.76 11.02
CA LEU A 183 16.22 10.60 11.53
C LEU A 183 16.07 10.56 13.06
N GLU A 184 16.68 9.56 13.72
CA GLU A 184 16.67 9.38 15.17
C GLU A 184 17.88 10.05 15.85
N LEU A 185 18.86 10.54 15.07
CA LEU A 185 20.07 11.24 15.55
C LEU A 185 19.86 12.76 15.57
#